data_6825dc9e7122b6633e4ed0d3709b0781
#
_entry.id   6825dc9e7122b6633e4ed0d3709b0781
#
_cell.length_a   1.000
_cell.length_b   1.000
_cell.length_c   1.000
_cell.angle_alpha   90.00
_cell.angle_beta   90.00
_cell.angle_gamma   90.00
#
_symmetry.space_group_name_H-M   'P 1'
#
loop_
_entity.id
_entity.type
_entity.pdbx_description
1 polymer ?
#
loop_
_entity_poly.entity_id
_entity_poly.type
_entity_poly.pdbx_seq_one_letter_code
_entity_poly.pdbx_strand_id
1 'polypeptide(L)'
;MIPSATPARLGVLAGALGLLAVPMVGQAQAWSWPFGTPTVTQDRLTPTTATAGASTTASLALHASSCFTVKTVGVGVRDAAGNNLDFPGNLSNPQLCPGGVTLNTGARSFASGTYTVFGFYQDQAGAWHDLPSQTLTVGNAPAPAPAPAPTPAPAPAPTPTPTPAPTPTPTPAPAPAPAGSPVPGQSLIWSDEFNGPLDSGKWNDTSSSSYQYGTHNPNDNKLDWIDPADVSVANGVATFTAQPSSNTLENGKQAWTTGLLTTEGSGQGFQVKTGDYAEARVQLPSAPGAWPALWTWQSNGSPAGNNEIDSFEYHPDNPNLLELTNHVNFAQKYWTDAGNVQAGQWVTIGTYYGANSVDYYVNGVKVFSDNTGVGANFSAYLILNLSISAGQYHPAPSGSAPISFAADYVRVYH
;
A
#
# COMPACT_ATOMS: atom_id res chain seq x y z
N MET A 1 -59.88 7.16 -22.38
CA MET A 1 -60.29 6.91 -23.78
C MET A 1 -59.02 6.92 -24.61
N ILE A 2 -58.67 5.79 -25.15
CA ILE A 2 -57.68 5.51 -26.17
C ILE A 2 -58.28 5.87 -27.52
N PRO A 3 -57.55 6.24 -28.62
CA PRO A 3 -56.61 5.35 -29.32
C PRO A 3 -55.34 6.07 -29.84
N SER A 4 -54.16 5.46 -29.95
CA SER A 4 -53.65 4.49 -30.93
C SER A 4 -53.73 4.90 -32.41
N ALA A 5 -52.59 5.15 -33.04
CA ALA A 5 -52.28 4.75 -34.43
C ALA A 5 -50.84 5.10 -34.86
N THR A 6 -50.06 4.08 -35.18
CA THR A 6 -48.99 4.02 -36.21
C THR A 6 -49.68 3.49 -37.49
N PRO A 7 -49.06 3.35 -38.68
CA PRO A 7 -47.84 3.81 -39.34
C PRO A 7 -48.05 4.32 -40.79
N ALA A 8 -46.99 4.78 -41.50
CA ALA A 8 -46.87 4.49 -42.94
C ALA A 8 -45.47 4.77 -43.50
N ARG A 9 -44.94 3.81 -44.22
CA ARG A 9 -43.79 3.84 -45.11
C ARG A 9 -44.18 4.48 -46.46
N LEU A 10 -43.18 5.08 -47.14
CA LEU A 10 -42.93 5.09 -48.60
C LEU A 10 -41.70 6.00 -48.75
N GLY A 11 -40.61 5.71 -49.34
CA GLY A 11 -40.31 4.92 -50.55
C GLY A 11 -39.95 5.80 -51.73
N VAL A 12 -38.64 5.74 -52.09
CA VAL A 12 -38.11 5.71 -53.48
C VAL A 12 -37.63 6.97 -54.19
N LEU A 13 -36.39 6.87 -54.62
CA LEU A 13 -35.62 7.15 -55.86
C LEU A 13 -34.66 8.33 -55.82
N ALA A 14 -33.37 8.03 -55.77
CA ALA A 14 -32.37 7.85 -56.86
C ALA A 14 -31.95 9.16 -57.55
N GLY A 15 -30.70 9.49 -57.38
CA GLY A 15 -29.93 10.50 -58.16
C GLY A 15 -28.44 10.34 -57.86
N ALA A 16 -27.77 9.57 -58.73
CA ALA A 16 -26.33 9.35 -58.68
C ALA A 16 -25.59 10.56 -59.21
N LEU A 17 -24.62 11.08 -58.44
CA LEU A 17 -23.43 11.74 -58.98
C LEU A 17 -22.23 11.31 -58.17
N GLY A 18 -21.33 10.60 -58.84
CA GLY A 18 -20.12 10.05 -58.24
C GLY A 18 -19.12 11.14 -57.91
N LEU A 19 -18.60 11.07 -56.71
CA LEU A 19 -17.28 11.55 -56.38
C LEU A 19 -16.53 10.34 -55.79
N LEU A 20 -15.52 9.92 -56.54
CA LEU A 20 -14.53 8.94 -56.11
C LEU A 20 -13.78 9.48 -54.88
N ALA A 21 -14.22 9.11 -53.68
CA ALA A 21 -13.42 9.22 -52.50
C ALA A 21 -12.56 7.94 -52.42
N VAL A 22 -11.28 8.09 -52.75
CA VAL A 22 -10.26 7.07 -52.49
C VAL A 22 -10.15 6.93 -50.96
N PRO A 23 -10.44 5.77 -50.34
CA PRO A 23 -10.08 5.59 -48.98
C PRO A 23 -8.56 5.44 -48.90
N MET A 24 -7.87 6.46 -48.35
CA MET A 24 -6.54 6.25 -47.82
C MET A 24 -6.69 5.31 -46.63
N VAL A 25 -6.63 4.02 -46.87
CA VAL A 25 -6.32 3.02 -45.89
C VAL A 25 -4.85 3.23 -45.54
N GLY A 26 -4.61 4.03 -44.50
CA GLY A 26 -3.31 4.05 -43.84
C GLY A 26 -3.08 2.64 -43.32
N GLN A 27 -2.33 1.86 -44.07
CA GLN A 27 -1.74 0.63 -43.56
C GLN A 27 -0.82 1.06 -42.44
N ALA A 28 -1.22 0.79 -41.19
CA ALA A 28 -0.29 0.68 -40.09
C ALA A 28 0.70 -0.42 -40.50
N GLN A 29 1.87 0.01 -40.97
CA GLN A 29 2.97 -0.91 -41.18
C GLN A 29 3.32 -1.48 -39.80
N ALA A 30 2.89 -2.70 -39.54
CA ALA A 30 3.47 -3.52 -38.51
C ALA A 30 4.97 -3.60 -38.86
N TRP A 31 5.79 -2.97 -38.06
CA TRP A 31 7.23 -3.13 -38.12
C TRP A 31 7.51 -4.60 -37.74
N SER A 32 7.58 -5.45 -38.76
CA SER A 32 8.13 -6.78 -38.59
C SER A 32 9.64 -6.61 -38.42
N TRP A 33 10.13 -6.94 -37.25
CA TRP A 33 11.56 -7.05 -36.98
C TRP A 33 12.16 -8.06 -37.96
N PRO A 34 13.22 -7.71 -38.71
CA PRO A 34 13.86 -8.66 -39.65
C PRO A 34 14.60 -9.79 -38.93
N PHE A 35 14.70 -9.76 -37.62
CA PHE A 35 15.24 -10.80 -36.76
C PHE A 35 14.11 -11.18 -35.79
N GLY A 36 13.74 -12.47 -35.71
CA GLY A 36 12.61 -13.01 -34.96
C GLY A 36 12.38 -12.36 -33.57
N THR A 37 11.19 -12.52 -33.03
CA THR A 37 10.83 -11.96 -31.72
C THR A 37 11.89 -12.34 -30.68
N PRO A 38 12.48 -11.37 -29.93
CA PRO A 38 13.45 -11.70 -28.89
C PRO A 38 12.89 -12.72 -27.90
N THR A 39 13.65 -13.73 -27.58
CA THR A 39 13.31 -14.69 -26.51
C THR A 39 13.98 -14.27 -25.21
N VAL A 40 13.24 -14.34 -24.11
CA VAL A 40 13.74 -14.08 -22.75
C VAL A 40 13.98 -15.43 -22.06
N THR A 41 15.17 -15.58 -21.49
CA THR A 41 15.57 -16.79 -20.74
C THR A 41 15.81 -16.41 -19.29
N GLN A 42 15.25 -17.17 -18.36
CA GLN A 42 15.55 -17.10 -16.95
C GLN A 42 16.79 -17.91 -16.66
N ASP A 43 17.90 -17.27 -16.28
CA ASP A 43 19.16 -17.92 -15.99
C ASP A 43 19.20 -18.48 -14.58
N ARG A 44 18.63 -17.74 -13.62
CA ARG A 44 18.58 -18.13 -12.23
C ARG A 44 17.43 -17.44 -11.51
N LEU A 45 16.78 -18.17 -10.62
CA LEU A 45 15.83 -17.66 -9.65
C LEU A 45 16.10 -18.29 -8.28
N THR A 46 16.21 -17.48 -7.25
CA THR A 46 16.42 -17.91 -5.85
C THR A 46 15.50 -17.07 -4.94
N PRO A 47 15.15 -17.57 -3.73
CA PRO A 47 15.48 -18.87 -3.16
C PRO A 47 14.54 -19.99 -3.61
N THR A 48 14.93 -21.25 -3.34
CA THR A 48 14.06 -22.44 -3.43
C THR A 48 13.59 -22.91 -2.04
N THR A 49 14.19 -22.37 -1.00
CA THR A 49 13.81 -22.64 0.41
C THR A 49 13.84 -21.37 1.23
N ALA A 50 12.95 -21.28 2.22
CA ALA A 50 12.91 -20.20 3.20
C ALA A 50 12.46 -20.74 4.57
N THR A 51 12.65 -19.94 5.62
CA THR A 51 12.14 -20.22 6.96
C THR A 51 10.83 -19.46 7.17
N ALA A 52 9.82 -20.12 7.71
CA ALA A 52 8.51 -19.50 8.00
C ALA A 52 8.66 -18.28 8.90
N GLY A 53 8.03 -17.18 8.51
CA GLY A 53 8.09 -15.90 9.21
C GLY A 53 9.41 -15.14 9.05
N ALA A 54 10.45 -15.74 8.45
CA ALA A 54 11.71 -15.04 8.21
C ALA A 54 11.62 -14.14 6.98
N SER A 55 12.29 -12.99 7.07
CA SER A 55 12.45 -12.05 5.96
C SER A 55 13.28 -12.72 4.84
N THR A 56 12.70 -12.89 3.67
CA THR A 56 13.27 -13.59 2.52
C THR A 56 13.29 -12.65 1.31
N THR A 57 14.41 -12.54 0.61
CA THR A 57 14.55 -11.82 -0.67
C THR A 57 14.71 -12.78 -1.81
N ALA A 58 14.34 -12.39 -3.02
CA ALA A 58 14.60 -13.15 -4.22
C ALA A 58 15.67 -12.47 -5.11
N SER A 59 16.39 -13.28 -5.87
CA SER A 59 17.28 -12.82 -6.93
C SER A 59 16.92 -13.52 -8.22
N LEU A 60 16.57 -12.75 -9.25
CA LEU A 60 16.23 -13.19 -10.60
C LEU A 60 17.30 -12.68 -11.56
N ALA A 61 18.01 -13.60 -12.23
CA ALA A 61 18.87 -13.29 -13.37
C ALA A 61 18.19 -13.78 -14.65
N LEU A 62 18.16 -12.93 -15.67
CA LEU A 62 17.60 -13.27 -16.97
C LEU A 62 18.32 -12.52 -18.09
N HIS A 63 18.29 -13.06 -19.31
CA HIS A 63 18.81 -12.41 -20.51
C HIS A 63 17.83 -12.54 -21.68
N ALA A 64 18.06 -11.75 -22.72
CA ALA A 64 17.31 -11.85 -23.97
C ALA A 64 18.23 -12.19 -25.14
N SER A 65 17.70 -12.86 -26.17
CA SER A 65 18.46 -13.24 -27.37
C SER A 65 18.95 -12.04 -28.19
N SER A 66 18.26 -10.88 -28.06
CA SER A 66 18.65 -9.58 -28.61
C SER A 66 18.10 -8.46 -27.72
N CYS A 67 18.70 -7.27 -27.77
CA CYS A 67 18.30 -6.16 -26.91
C CYS A 67 16.89 -5.62 -27.24
N PHE A 68 16.03 -5.52 -26.22
CA PHE A 68 14.74 -4.80 -26.30
C PHE A 68 14.35 -4.30 -24.91
N THR A 69 13.46 -3.30 -24.85
CA THR A 69 12.99 -2.73 -23.59
C THR A 69 11.66 -3.35 -23.21
N VAL A 70 11.47 -3.64 -21.91
CA VAL A 70 10.19 -4.08 -21.32
C VAL A 70 9.72 -3.05 -20.30
N LYS A 71 8.42 -3.03 -19.95
CA LYS A 71 7.89 -2.10 -18.95
C LYS A 71 8.37 -2.46 -17.55
N THR A 72 8.37 -3.74 -17.21
CA THR A 72 8.76 -4.19 -15.88
C THR A 72 9.32 -5.60 -15.90
N VAL A 73 10.15 -5.92 -14.92
CA VAL A 73 10.61 -7.29 -14.59
C VAL A 73 10.41 -7.49 -13.11
N GLY A 74 9.81 -8.59 -12.69
CA GLY A 74 9.53 -8.91 -11.30
C GLY A 74 9.62 -10.39 -10.97
N VAL A 75 9.40 -10.73 -9.69
CA VAL A 75 9.33 -12.11 -9.20
C VAL A 75 7.97 -12.37 -8.60
N GLY A 76 7.20 -13.23 -9.27
CA GLY A 76 5.88 -13.67 -8.85
C GLY A 76 5.95 -14.88 -7.91
N VAL A 77 5.02 -14.91 -6.95
CA VAL A 77 4.81 -16.05 -6.05
C VAL A 77 3.32 -16.36 -5.98
N ARG A 78 2.98 -17.64 -6.02
CA ARG A 78 1.60 -18.13 -5.85
C ARG A 78 1.57 -19.19 -4.75
N ASP A 79 0.57 -19.11 -3.89
CA ASP A 79 0.26 -20.19 -2.96
C ASP A 79 -0.55 -21.32 -3.63
N ALA A 80 -0.93 -22.34 -2.86
CA ALA A 80 -1.72 -23.47 -3.36
C ALA A 80 -3.14 -23.07 -3.83
N ALA A 81 -3.66 -21.93 -3.39
CA ALA A 81 -4.94 -21.37 -3.82
C ALA A 81 -4.81 -20.44 -5.04
N GLY A 82 -3.59 -20.17 -5.50
CA GLY A 82 -3.30 -19.28 -6.62
C GLY A 82 -3.25 -17.79 -6.24
N ASN A 83 -3.23 -17.46 -4.94
CA ASN A 83 -3.13 -16.08 -4.50
C ASN A 83 -1.77 -15.49 -4.84
N ASN A 84 -1.78 -14.18 -5.18
CA ASN A 84 -0.58 -13.41 -5.48
C ASN A 84 0.17 -13.06 -4.18
N LEU A 85 1.42 -13.50 -4.11
CA LEU A 85 2.33 -13.25 -3.01
C LEU A 85 3.69 -12.77 -3.55
N ASP A 86 3.68 -11.91 -4.58
CA ASP A 86 4.87 -11.49 -5.31
C ASP A 86 5.88 -10.81 -4.39
N PHE A 87 7.17 -10.99 -4.68
CA PHE A 87 8.21 -10.26 -3.99
C PHE A 87 8.14 -8.77 -4.34
N PRO A 88 8.30 -7.86 -3.36
CA PRO A 88 8.32 -6.43 -3.63
C PRO A 88 9.57 -6.00 -4.38
N GLY A 89 9.45 -4.94 -5.18
CA GLY A 89 10.54 -4.36 -5.97
C GLY A 89 10.69 -5.00 -7.35
N ASN A 90 10.50 -4.17 -8.37
CA ASN A 90 10.58 -4.53 -9.78
C ASN A 90 11.64 -3.65 -10.48
N LEU A 91 12.19 -4.12 -11.61
CA LEU A 91 12.91 -3.25 -12.52
C LEU A 91 11.88 -2.52 -13.39
N SER A 92 11.96 -1.20 -13.44
CA SER A 92 11.11 -0.37 -14.30
C SER A 92 11.83 0.00 -15.59
N ASN A 93 11.19 -0.24 -16.73
CA ASN A 93 11.71 0.03 -18.07
C ASN A 93 13.14 -0.52 -18.34
N PRO A 94 13.49 -1.74 -17.89
CA PRO A 94 14.81 -2.27 -18.15
C PRO A 94 14.96 -2.63 -19.63
N GLN A 95 16.20 -2.45 -20.15
CA GLN A 95 16.60 -3.03 -21.41
C GLN A 95 17.13 -4.45 -21.16
N LEU A 96 16.46 -5.44 -21.73
CA LEU A 96 16.92 -6.83 -21.71
C LEU A 96 17.81 -7.07 -22.91
N CYS A 97 19.02 -7.58 -22.68
CA CYS A 97 20.06 -7.82 -23.68
C CYS A 97 20.69 -9.21 -23.45
N PRO A 98 21.52 -9.72 -24.42
CA PRO A 98 22.28 -10.95 -24.22
C PRO A 98 23.23 -10.94 -23.02
N GLY A 99 23.67 -9.75 -22.56
CA GLY A 99 24.48 -9.62 -21.35
C GLY A 99 23.73 -9.83 -20.04
N GLY A 100 22.40 -9.94 -20.09
CA GLY A 100 21.55 -10.20 -18.96
C GLY A 100 21.31 -8.99 -18.04
N VAL A 101 20.32 -9.15 -17.15
CA VAL A 101 20.06 -8.25 -16.04
C VAL A 101 19.78 -9.09 -14.79
N THR A 102 20.04 -8.52 -13.62
CA THR A 102 19.72 -9.15 -12.33
C THR A 102 18.81 -8.21 -11.54
N LEU A 103 17.68 -8.75 -11.08
CA LEU A 103 16.79 -8.13 -10.12
C LEU A 103 17.06 -8.76 -8.75
N ASN A 104 17.34 -7.94 -7.74
CA ASN A 104 17.27 -8.33 -6.33
C ASN A 104 16.03 -7.66 -5.75
N THR A 105 15.10 -8.46 -5.27
CA THR A 105 13.81 -7.96 -4.75
C THR A 105 13.94 -7.38 -3.35
N GLY A 106 12.93 -6.64 -2.91
CA GLY A 106 12.71 -6.40 -1.50
C GLY A 106 12.38 -7.71 -0.77
N ALA A 107 12.33 -7.64 0.54
CA ALA A 107 12.09 -8.79 1.39
C ALA A 107 10.58 -9.06 1.56
N ARG A 108 10.22 -10.33 1.68
CA ARG A 108 8.89 -10.81 2.03
C ARG A 108 8.97 -11.99 2.98
N SER A 109 8.01 -12.11 3.89
CA SER A 109 7.85 -13.27 4.77
C SER A 109 6.75 -14.19 4.25
N PHE A 110 6.93 -15.49 4.46
CA PHE A 110 5.96 -16.53 4.06
C PHE A 110 5.59 -17.39 5.25
N ALA A 111 4.35 -17.85 5.32
CA ALA A 111 3.94 -18.92 6.23
C ALA A 111 4.60 -20.24 5.80
N SER A 112 4.66 -21.24 6.71
CA SER A 112 5.13 -22.59 6.33
C SER A 112 4.23 -23.19 5.26
N GLY A 113 4.86 -23.74 4.20
CA GLY A 113 4.11 -24.28 3.07
C GLY A 113 4.94 -24.40 1.82
N THR A 114 4.27 -24.66 0.71
CA THR A 114 4.88 -24.78 -0.62
C THR A 114 4.26 -23.75 -1.53
N TYR A 115 5.10 -23.01 -2.24
CA TYR A 115 4.71 -21.92 -3.13
C TYR A 115 5.30 -22.15 -4.52
N THR A 116 4.62 -21.65 -5.55
CA THR A 116 5.17 -21.55 -6.90
C THR A 116 5.81 -20.18 -7.06
N VAL A 117 7.09 -20.12 -7.42
CA VAL A 117 7.82 -18.87 -7.67
C VAL A 117 8.33 -18.84 -9.10
N PHE A 118 8.25 -17.68 -9.77
CA PHE A 118 8.66 -17.49 -11.18
C PHE A 118 9.08 -16.04 -11.43
N GLY A 119 9.99 -15.84 -12.37
CA GLY A 119 10.23 -14.51 -12.92
C GLY A 119 9.08 -14.13 -13.88
N PHE A 120 8.83 -12.86 -14.04
CA PHE A 120 7.91 -12.34 -15.05
C PHE A 120 8.42 -11.03 -15.67
N TYR A 121 7.90 -10.69 -16.84
CA TYR A 121 8.06 -9.35 -17.40
C TYR A 121 6.77 -8.89 -18.09
N GLN A 122 6.61 -7.57 -18.20
CA GLN A 122 5.56 -6.95 -19.00
C GLN A 122 6.21 -6.28 -20.22
N ASP A 123 5.74 -6.62 -21.42
CA ASP A 123 6.24 -6.00 -22.63
C ASP A 123 5.71 -4.56 -22.84
N GLN A 124 6.23 -3.85 -23.82
CA GLN A 124 5.80 -2.45 -24.12
C GLN A 124 4.34 -2.36 -24.59
N ALA A 125 3.75 -3.45 -25.08
CA ALA A 125 2.33 -3.52 -25.43
C ALA A 125 1.42 -3.74 -24.21
N GLY A 126 1.99 -4.08 -23.05
CA GLY A 126 1.27 -4.36 -21.80
C GLY A 126 0.94 -5.83 -21.57
N ALA A 127 1.40 -6.75 -22.42
CA ALA A 127 1.21 -8.17 -22.20
C ALA A 127 2.19 -8.71 -21.15
N TRP A 128 1.68 -9.54 -20.24
CA TRP A 128 2.46 -10.21 -19.20
C TRP A 128 3.00 -11.54 -19.73
N HIS A 129 4.24 -11.83 -19.36
CA HIS A 129 4.97 -13.02 -19.74
C HIS A 129 5.63 -13.66 -18.52
N ASP A 130 5.14 -14.84 -18.13
CA ASP A 130 5.71 -15.61 -17.05
C ASP A 130 6.92 -16.43 -17.57
N LEU A 131 7.97 -16.46 -16.77
CA LEU A 131 9.16 -17.27 -17.00
C LEU A 131 9.01 -18.63 -16.29
N PRO A 132 9.93 -19.61 -16.53
CA PRO A 132 9.82 -20.91 -15.90
C PRO A 132 9.70 -20.84 -14.38
N SER A 133 8.67 -21.48 -13.85
CA SER A 133 8.42 -21.53 -12.42
C SER A 133 9.24 -22.61 -11.72
N GLN A 134 9.46 -22.41 -10.42
CA GLN A 134 10.07 -23.40 -9.52
C GLN A 134 9.31 -23.42 -8.20
N THR A 135 9.60 -24.42 -7.37
CA THR A 135 9.01 -24.54 -6.02
C THR A 135 9.85 -23.77 -5.01
N LEU A 136 9.19 -22.94 -4.20
CA LEU A 136 9.73 -22.39 -2.96
C LEU A 136 9.14 -23.18 -1.79
N THR A 137 9.98 -23.90 -1.04
CA THR A 137 9.58 -24.61 0.18
C THR A 137 9.89 -23.77 1.40
N VAL A 138 8.87 -23.45 2.18
CA VAL A 138 8.99 -22.68 3.42
C VAL A 138 8.80 -23.62 4.61
N GLY A 139 9.89 -23.92 5.30
CA GLY A 139 9.90 -24.78 6.49
C GLY A 139 9.65 -23.99 7.78
N ASN A 140 9.21 -24.70 8.84
CA ASN A 140 9.12 -24.09 10.15
C ASN A 140 10.51 -23.67 10.67
N ALA A 141 10.58 -22.58 11.42
CA ALA A 141 11.80 -22.22 12.13
C ALA A 141 12.22 -23.42 13.04
N PRO A 142 13.53 -23.74 13.15
CA PRO A 142 13.99 -24.75 14.09
C PRO A 142 13.42 -24.45 15.48
N ALA A 143 12.86 -25.46 16.14
CA ALA A 143 12.40 -25.30 17.51
C ALA A 143 13.58 -24.79 18.37
N PRO A 144 13.36 -23.82 19.29
CA PRO A 144 14.38 -23.41 20.23
C PRO A 144 14.98 -24.65 20.91
N ALA A 145 16.30 -24.72 21.02
CA ALA A 145 16.94 -25.80 21.74
C ALA A 145 16.32 -25.95 23.14
N PRO A 146 16.03 -27.17 23.61
CA PRO A 146 15.48 -27.37 24.94
C PRO A 146 16.35 -26.64 25.97
N ALA A 147 15.73 -25.82 26.80
CA ALA A 147 16.42 -25.20 27.92
C ALA A 147 17.06 -26.31 28.77
N PRO A 148 18.28 -26.12 29.35
CA PRO A 148 18.90 -27.08 30.23
C PRO A 148 17.91 -27.50 31.34
N ALA A 149 17.83 -28.81 31.63
CA ALA A 149 16.93 -29.31 32.63
C ALA A 149 17.14 -28.58 33.97
N PRO A 150 16.06 -28.11 34.64
CA PRO A 150 16.20 -27.42 35.91
C PRO A 150 16.81 -28.34 36.93
N THR A 151 17.79 -27.87 37.70
CA THR A 151 18.33 -28.52 38.89
C THR A 151 17.16 -28.80 39.83
N PRO A 152 17.11 -29.98 40.50
CA PRO A 152 16.01 -30.34 41.40
C PRO A 152 15.79 -29.24 42.45
N ALA A 153 14.56 -28.77 42.55
CA ALA A 153 14.17 -27.74 43.49
C ALA A 153 14.20 -28.27 44.95
N PRO A 154 14.61 -27.44 45.92
CA PRO A 154 14.36 -27.72 47.33
C PRO A 154 12.86 -27.83 47.62
N ALA A 155 12.51 -28.62 48.63
CA ALA A 155 11.14 -28.90 49.05
C ALA A 155 10.29 -27.62 49.25
N PRO A 156 8.97 -27.64 48.94
CA PRO A 156 8.13 -26.47 48.88
C PRO A 156 7.96 -25.78 50.25
N ALA A 157 8.25 -24.50 50.29
CA ALA A 157 7.82 -23.61 51.35
C ALA A 157 6.32 -23.32 51.24
N PRO A 158 5.61 -22.95 52.31
CA PRO A 158 4.15 -22.75 52.28
C PRO A 158 3.75 -21.67 51.24
N THR A 159 2.68 -21.96 50.52
CA THR A 159 2.10 -21.16 49.45
C THR A 159 1.82 -19.73 49.92
N PRO A 160 2.44 -18.72 49.31
CA PRO A 160 2.04 -17.33 49.54
C PRO A 160 0.70 -17.06 48.87
N THR A 161 -0.12 -16.27 49.53
CA THR A 161 -1.38 -15.71 49.02
C THR A 161 -1.13 -15.04 47.66
N PRO A 162 -1.99 -15.21 46.63
CA PRO A 162 -1.75 -14.60 45.29
C PRO A 162 -1.63 -13.10 45.41
N THR A 163 -0.47 -12.60 45.02
CA THR A 163 -0.24 -11.16 44.81
C THR A 163 -1.09 -10.72 43.62
N PRO A 164 -1.81 -9.59 43.69
CA PRO A 164 -2.52 -9.04 42.51
C PRO A 164 -1.58 -8.94 41.32
N ALA A 165 -2.07 -9.32 40.13
CA ALA A 165 -1.31 -9.16 38.89
C ALA A 165 -0.80 -7.74 38.78
N PRO A 166 0.46 -7.48 38.33
CA PRO A 166 0.94 -6.14 38.12
C PRO A 166 0.05 -5.44 37.12
N THR A 167 -0.46 -4.27 37.51
CA THR A 167 -1.10 -3.35 36.59
C THR A 167 -0.14 -3.12 35.42
N PRO A 168 -0.59 -3.20 34.14
CA PRO A 168 0.29 -2.96 33.02
C PRO A 168 0.98 -1.60 33.22
N THR A 169 2.30 -1.59 33.15
CA THR A 169 3.09 -0.37 33.21
C THR A 169 2.65 0.52 32.05
N PRO A 170 2.23 1.78 32.27
CA PRO A 170 1.86 2.66 31.18
C PRO A 170 3.05 2.75 30.22
N THR A 171 2.76 2.55 28.93
CA THR A 171 3.75 2.77 27.86
C THR A 171 4.36 4.15 28.06
N PRO A 172 5.70 4.29 28.04
CA PRO A 172 6.32 5.60 28.20
C PRO A 172 5.76 6.58 27.19
N ALA A 173 5.43 7.78 27.63
CA ALA A 173 5.04 8.86 26.74
C ALA A 173 6.07 9.02 25.63
N PRO A 174 5.65 9.25 24.38
CA PRO A 174 6.58 9.41 23.26
C PRO A 174 7.64 10.47 23.56
N ALA A 175 8.88 10.24 23.12
CA ALA A 175 9.92 11.25 23.21
C ALA A 175 9.50 12.49 22.39
N PRO A 176 9.81 13.71 22.81
CA PRO A 176 9.47 14.91 22.06
C PRO A 176 9.95 14.78 20.62
N ALA A 177 9.04 15.03 19.67
CA ALA A 177 9.38 15.04 18.25
C ALA A 177 10.37 16.17 17.94
N PRO A 178 11.20 16.05 16.89
CA PRO A 178 12.01 17.16 16.42
C PRO A 178 11.13 18.38 16.18
N ALA A 179 11.56 19.55 16.67
CA ALA A 179 10.83 20.79 16.48
C ALA A 179 11.08 21.30 15.05
N GLY A 180 10.02 21.27 14.20
CA GLY A 180 10.00 21.92 12.90
C GLY A 180 10.07 21.00 11.69
N SER A 181 9.75 21.58 10.53
CA SER A 181 9.81 20.90 9.23
C SER A 181 11.25 20.57 8.84
N PRO A 182 11.53 19.40 8.24
CA PRO A 182 12.82 19.10 7.61
C PRO A 182 13.02 19.90 6.31
N VAL A 183 11.98 20.55 5.79
CA VAL A 183 12.05 21.41 4.61
C VAL A 183 12.40 22.83 5.06
N PRO A 184 13.53 23.41 4.60
CA PRO A 184 13.97 24.73 5.06
C PRO A 184 12.97 25.85 4.77
N GLY A 185 12.79 26.77 5.73
CA GLY A 185 11.99 27.98 5.57
C GLY A 185 10.50 27.80 5.82
N GLN A 186 10.04 26.60 6.12
CA GLN A 186 8.64 26.32 6.40
C GLN A 186 8.28 26.59 7.87
N SER A 187 7.04 27.01 8.10
CA SER A 187 6.42 27.22 9.41
C SER A 187 5.18 26.34 9.58
N LEU A 188 4.87 25.95 10.81
CA LEU A 188 3.69 25.16 11.13
C LEU A 188 2.41 25.97 10.79
N ILE A 189 1.54 25.41 9.96
CA ILE A 189 0.29 26.05 9.53
C ILE A 189 -0.97 25.31 10.01
N TRP A 190 -0.85 24.02 10.31
CA TRP A 190 -1.92 23.18 10.83
C TRP A 190 -1.34 22.00 11.61
N SER A 191 -1.98 21.62 12.70
CA SER A 191 -1.62 20.41 13.43
C SER A 191 -2.75 19.85 14.27
N ASP A 192 -2.66 18.58 14.61
CA ASP A 192 -3.32 17.97 15.76
C ASP A 192 -2.30 17.15 16.55
N GLU A 193 -2.14 17.49 17.81
CA GLU A 193 -1.25 16.84 18.77
C GLU A 193 -2.01 15.83 19.64
N PHE A 194 -3.28 15.59 19.36
CA PHE A 194 -4.20 14.70 20.08
C PHE A 194 -4.21 14.89 21.61
N ASN A 195 -3.98 16.12 22.08
CA ASN A 195 -3.91 16.48 23.51
C ASN A 195 -5.28 16.61 24.20
N GLY A 196 -6.36 16.47 23.43
CA GLY A 196 -7.76 16.56 23.90
C GLY A 196 -8.64 15.52 23.23
N PRO A 197 -9.97 15.59 23.45
CA PRO A 197 -10.92 14.81 22.66
C PRO A 197 -10.73 15.07 21.17
N LEU A 198 -11.12 14.10 20.33
CA LEU A 198 -11.06 14.26 18.88
C LEU A 198 -11.80 15.54 18.45
N ASP A 199 -11.12 16.42 17.72
CA ASP A 199 -11.62 17.71 17.28
C ASP A 199 -12.36 17.58 15.94
N SER A 200 -13.69 17.61 15.97
CA SER A 200 -14.51 17.60 14.75
C SER A 200 -14.34 18.83 13.86
N GLY A 201 -13.73 19.90 14.40
CA GLY A 201 -13.27 21.02 13.59
C GLY A 201 -12.12 20.64 12.65
N LYS A 202 -11.28 19.71 13.04
CA LYS A 202 -10.12 19.24 12.27
C LYS A 202 -10.39 17.96 11.50
N TRP A 203 -11.17 17.03 12.07
CA TRP A 203 -11.37 15.69 11.55
C TRP A 203 -12.83 15.32 11.35
N ASN A 204 -13.09 14.56 10.32
CA ASN A 204 -14.27 13.74 10.12
C ASN A 204 -13.84 12.27 10.26
N ASP A 205 -14.51 11.53 11.12
CA ASP A 205 -14.27 10.13 11.43
C ASP A 205 -15.38 9.19 10.96
N THR A 206 -16.37 9.71 10.21
CA THR A 206 -17.58 8.97 9.85
C THR A 206 -17.55 8.39 8.44
N SER A 207 -16.86 9.05 7.51
CA SER A 207 -16.87 8.69 6.09
C SER A 207 -15.77 9.42 5.32
N SER A 208 -15.44 8.91 4.13
CA SER A 208 -14.56 9.57 3.16
C SER A 208 -15.07 9.34 1.74
N SER A 209 -14.94 10.34 0.87
CA SER A 209 -15.23 10.19 -0.56
C SER A 209 -14.26 9.28 -1.30
N SER A 210 -13.16 8.89 -0.69
CA SER A 210 -12.25 7.88 -1.21
C SER A 210 -12.83 6.47 -1.16
N TYR A 211 -13.83 6.23 -0.32
CA TYR A 211 -14.54 4.97 -0.22
C TYR A 211 -15.80 4.97 -1.10
N GLN A 212 -15.96 3.95 -1.93
CA GLN A 212 -17.07 3.83 -2.89
C GLN A 212 -18.43 4.02 -2.23
N TYR A 213 -18.63 3.50 -1.02
CA TYR A 213 -19.88 3.62 -0.24
C TYR A 213 -19.76 4.59 0.94
N GLY A 214 -18.73 5.45 0.94
CA GLY A 214 -18.46 6.42 1.98
C GLY A 214 -17.81 5.82 3.24
N THR A 215 -18.22 4.62 3.65
CA THR A 215 -17.71 3.92 4.84
C THR A 215 -16.91 2.66 4.51
N HIS A 216 -17.03 2.12 3.30
CA HIS A 216 -16.37 0.88 2.89
C HIS A 216 -16.15 0.81 1.38
N ASN A 217 -15.18 0.00 0.96
CA ASN A 217 -14.79 -0.15 -0.44
C ASN A 217 -14.43 -1.61 -0.76
N PRO A 218 -15.42 -2.47 -1.08
CA PRO A 218 -15.19 -3.91 -1.31
C PRO A 218 -14.33 -4.21 -2.54
N ASN A 219 -14.17 -3.25 -3.45
CA ASN A 219 -13.41 -3.42 -4.70
C ASN A 219 -11.94 -3.03 -4.57
N ASP A 220 -11.54 -2.47 -3.43
CA ASP A 220 -10.19 -1.99 -3.18
C ASP A 220 -9.35 -2.95 -2.30
N ASN A 221 -9.70 -4.23 -2.34
CA ASN A 221 -9.03 -5.28 -1.59
C ASN A 221 -8.95 -5.03 -0.08
N LYS A 222 -9.92 -4.30 0.48
CA LYS A 222 -10.06 -3.95 1.89
C LYS A 222 -11.26 -4.67 2.50
N LEU A 223 -11.19 -4.89 3.82
CA LEU A 223 -12.30 -5.40 4.63
C LEU A 223 -12.93 -4.28 5.47
N ASP A 224 -12.55 -3.05 5.22
CA ASP A 224 -12.91 -1.88 6.02
C ASP A 224 -14.43 -1.64 6.08
N TRP A 225 -14.87 -1.28 7.28
CA TRP A 225 -16.15 -0.62 7.55
C TRP A 225 -15.87 0.46 8.59
N ILE A 226 -15.85 1.73 8.16
CA ILE A 226 -15.51 2.84 9.05
C ILE A 226 -16.55 2.93 10.18
N ASP A 227 -16.05 2.96 11.42
CA ASP A 227 -16.81 3.19 12.63
C ASP A 227 -16.09 4.24 13.51
N PRO A 228 -16.72 5.39 13.82
CA PRO A 228 -16.11 6.39 14.69
C PRO A 228 -15.71 5.86 16.07
N ALA A 229 -16.37 4.81 16.57
CA ALA A 229 -16.02 4.18 17.84
C ALA A 229 -14.64 3.50 17.82
N ASP A 230 -14.10 3.24 16.63
CA ASP A 230 -12.77 2.62 16.44
C ASP A 230 -11.62 3.67 16.41
N VAL A 231 -11.93 4.96 16.66
CA VAL A 231 -10.91 5.98 16.94
C VAL A 231 -11.09 6.49 18.37
N SER A 232 -10.02 6.41 19.15
CA SER A 232 -10.00 6.94 20.51
C SER A 232 -8.78 7.82 20.73
N VAL A 233 -8.93 8.90 21.50
CA VAL A 233 -7.84 9.81 21.85
C VAL A 233 -7.64 9.81 23.37
N ALA A 234 -6.43 9.46 23.79
CA ALA A 234 -6.04 9.46 25.20
C ALA A 234 -4.53 9.70 25.35
N ASN A 235 -4.15 10.49 26.36
CA ASN A 235 -2.75 10.75 26.73
C ASN A 235 -1.89 11.27 25.56
N GLY A 236 -2.44 12.10 24.69
CA GLY A 236 -1.72 12.66 23.53
C GLY A 236 -1.58 11.68 22.36
N VAL A 237 -2.39 10.62 22.31
CA VAL A 237 -2.32 9.60 21.25
C VAL A 237 -3.71 9.33 20.70
N ALA A 238 -3.84 9.37 19.38
CA ALA A 238 -4.98 8.81 18.66
C ALA A 238 -4.70 7.32 18.41
N THR A 239 -5.62 6.46 18.82
CA THR A 239 -5.57 5.00 18.60
C THR A 239 -6.70 4.60 17.66
N PHE A 240 -6.32 3.96 16.57
CA PHE A 240 -7.23 3.34 15.61
C PHE A 240 -7.29 1.85 15.94
N THR A 241 -8.49 1.33 16.09
CA THR A 241 -8.71 -0.09 16.37
C THR A 241 -9.49 -0.70 15.22
N ALA A 242 -9.09 -1.88 14.77
CA ALA A 242 -9.90 -2.65 13.84
C ALA A 242 -10.31 -3.97 14.49
N GLN A 243 -11.56 -4.38 14.29
CA GLN A 243 -12.13 -5.59 14.88
C GLN A 243 -13.15 -6.25 13.95
N PRO A 244 -13.34 -7.59 14.04
CA PRO A 244 -14.32 -8.29 13.25
C PRO A 244 -15.71 -7.70 13.44
N SER A 245 -16.42 -7.48 12.33
CA SER A 245 -17.76 -6.91 12.31
C SER A 245 -18.80 -7.96 11.94
N SER A 246 -20.07 -7.72 12.28
CA SER A 246 -21.22 -8.48 11.74
C SER A 246 -21.63 -8.01 10.36
N ASN A 247 -21.08 -6.91 9.85
CA ASN A 247 -21.37 -6.39 8.53
C ASN A 247 -20.78 -7.28 7.44
N THR A 248 -21.48 -7.40 6.33
CA THR A 248 -21.02 -8.12 5.14
C THR A 248 -20.88 -7.12 4.00
N LEU A 249 -19.73 -7.09 3.36
CA LEU A 249 -19.47 -6.28 2.18
C LEU A 249 -20.23 -6.81 0.97
N GLU A 250 -20.44 -6.00 -0.06
CA GLU A 250 -21.18 -6.36 -1.28
C GLU A 250 -20.54 -7.53 -2.04
N ASN A 251 -19.24 -7.76 -1.86
CA ASN A 251 -18.53 -8.90 -2.43
C ASN A 251 -18.69 -10.21 -1.60
N GLY A 252 -19.51 -10.18 -0.55
CA GLY A 252 -19.78 -11.31 0.33
C GLY A 252 -18.74 -11.58 1.41
N LYS A 253 -17.66 -10.78 1.50
CA LYS A 253 -16.67 -10.91 2.56
C LYS A 253 -17.18 -10.28 3.87
N GLN A 254 -16.79 -10.89 5.00
CA GLN A 254 -17.06 -10.34 6.32
C GLN A 254 -16.21 -9.09 6.52
N ALA A 255 -16.84 -7.98 6.89
CA ALA A 255 -16.16 -6.73 7.16
C ALA A 255 -15.43 -6.73 8.52
N TRP A 256 -14.50 -5.81 8.65
CA TRP A 256 -13.92 -5.37 9.92
C TRP A 256 -14.33 -3.91 10.14
N THR A 257 -14.83 -3.56 11.32
CA THR A 257 -14.93 -2.15 11.67
C THR A 257 -13.53 -1.61 11.90
N THR A 258 -13.31 -0.34 11.54
CA THR A 258 -11.99 0.30 11.65
C THR A 258 -12.11 1.82 11.70
N GLY A 259 -11.07 2.48 12.20
CA GLY A 259 -10.99 3.93 12.31
C GLY A 259 -10.36 4.60 11.08
N LEU A 260 -10.90 5.77 10.77
CA LEU A 260 -10.37 6.71 9.78
C LEU A 260 -10.52 8.13 10.30
N LEU A 261 -9.53 8.98 10.08
CA LEU A 261 -9.60 10.43 10.25
C LEU A 261 -9.30 11.10 8.93
N THR A 262 -10.21 11.96 8.45
CA THR A 262 -9.97 12.78 7.26
C THR A 262 -10.29 14.23 7.54
N THR A 263 -9.57 15.16 6.89
CA THR A 263 -9.90 16.58 6.92
C THR A 263 -11.05 16.93 5.97
N GLU A 264 -11.45 16.00 5.09
CA GLU A 264 -12.66 16.11 4.26
C GLU A 264 -13.93 16.09 5.11
N GLY A 265 -14.79 17.08 4.92
CA GLY A 265 -16.05 17.14 5.67
C GLY A 265 -15.92 17.55 7.14
N SER A 266 -14.71 17.86 7.62
CA SER A 266 -14.50 18.48 8.93
C SER A 266 -14.92 19.94 8.96
N GLY A 267 -15.03 20.53 10.15
CA GLY A 267 -15.43 21.95 10.29
C GLY A 267 -14.49 22.93 9.59
N GLN A 268 -13.18 22.64 9.50
CA GLN A 268 -12.19 23.47 8.82
C GLN A 268 -12.05 23.13 7.34
N GLY A 269 -12.30 21.87 6.93
CA GLY A 269 -12.09 21.42 5.55
C GLY A 269 -10.67 21.66 5.07
N PHE A 270 -9.66 21.44 5.96
CA PHE A 270 -8.27 21.74 5.67
C PHE A 270 -7.75 20.87 4.52
N GLN A 271 -6.99 21.47 3.60
CA GLN A 271 -6.33 20.78 2.49
C GLN A 271 -4.86 21.13 2.46
N VAL A 272 -4.02 20.12 2.27
CA VAL A 272 -2.62 20.31 1.86
C VAL A 272 -2.56 20.77 0.42
N LYS A 273 -1.52 21.53 0.07
CA LYS A 273 -1.34 22.15 -1.25
C LYS A 273 0.10 21.97 -1.75
N THR A 274 0.30 22.29 -3.02
CA THR A 274 1.66 22.39 -3.57
C THR A 274 2.52 23.31 -2.70
N GLY A 275 3.67 22.81 -2.28
CA GLY A 275 4.61 23.51 -1.41
C GLY A 275 4.49 23.17 0.08
N ASP A 276 3.44 22.47 0.50
CA ASP A 276 3.29 22.02 1.87
C ASP A 276 4.15 20.79 2.16
N TYR A 277 4.51 20.62 3.43
CA TYR A 277 5.04 19.39 4.01
C TYR A 277 4.10 18.89 5.09
N ALA A 278 3.59 17.68 4.96
CA ALA A 278 2.77 17.05 5.98
C ALA A 278 3.50 15.83 6.58
N GLU A 279 3.36 15.63 7.88
CA GLU A 279 3.92 14.48 8.59
C GLU A 279 2.98 13.96 9.67
N ALA A 280 3.11 12.68 9.97
CA ALA A 280 2.57 12.06 11.17
C ALA A 280 3.66 11.29 11.91
N ARG A 281 3.58 11.28 13.24
CA ARG A 281 4.37 10.36 14.07
C ARG A 281 3.47 9.21 14.49
N VAL A 282 3.83 8.01 14.04
CA VAL A 282 2.96 6.82 14.15
C VAL A 282 3.70 5.65 14.79
N GLN A 283 2.93 4.75 15.43
CA GLN A 283 3.42 3.47 15.91
C GLN A 283 2.83 2.37 15.03
N LEU A 284 3.70 1.70 14.26
CA LEU A 284 3.30 0.71 13.27
C LEU A 284 2.82 -0.59 13.92
N PRO A 285 1.72 -1.20 13.43
CA PRO A 285 1.19 -2.45 13.95
C PRO A 285 2.05 -3.67 13.58
N SER A 286 1.91 -4.77 14.34
CA SER A 286 2.55 -6.05 14.03
C SER A 286 1.57 -7.14 13.56
N ALA A 287 0.26 -6.90 13.71
CA ALA A 287 -0.75 -7.92 13.42
C ALA A 287 -0.95 -8.09 11.92
N PRO A 288 -0.96 -9.33 11.39
CA PRO A 288 -1.28 -9.60 10.00
C PRO A 288 -2.63 -9.01 9.59
N GLY A 289 -2.69 -8.47 8.39
CA GLY A 289 -3.88 -7.83 7.84
C GLY A 289 -3.98 -6.34 8.11
N ALA A 290 -3.18 -5.78 9.03
CA ALA A 290 -3.12 -4.33 9.22
C ALA A 290 -2.57 -3.63 7.97
N TRP A 291 -3.17 -2.50 7.63
CA TRP A 291 -2.78 -1.64 6.51
C TRP A 291 -2.97 -0.17 6.89
N PRO A 292 -2.16 0.38 7.82
CA PRO A 292 -2.21 1.79 8.14
C PRO A 292 -1.59 2.64 7.03
N ALA A 293 -2.13 3.85 6.84
CA ALA A 293 -1.66 4.81 5.86
C ALA A 293 -1.83 6.26 6.33
N LEU A 294 -0.91 7.13 5.90
CA LEU A 294 -1.11 8.57 5.80
C LEU A 294 -1.08 8.93 4.32
N TRP A 295 -2.14 9.52 3.83
CA TRP A 295 -2.31 9.79 2.42
C TRP A 295 -3.23 10.98 2.15
N THR A 296 -3.42 11.32 0.89
CA THR A 296 -4.26 12.43 0.47
C THR A 296 -5.32 12.00 -0.53
N TRP A 297 -6.44 12.72 -0.57
CA TRP A 297 -7.53 12.45 -1.50
C TRP A 297 -8.32 13.71 -1.85
N GLN A 298 -8.81 13.77 -3.10
CA GLN A 298 -9.70 14.82 -3.54
C GLN A 298 -10.63 14.31 -4.66
N SER A 299 -11.93 14.19 -4.36
CA SER A 299 -12.92 13.61 -5.27
C SER A 299 -13.49 14.56 -6.33
N ASN A 300 -12.95 15.78 -6.50
CA ASN A 300 -13.53 16.82 -7.35
C ASN A 300 -13.39 16.61 -8.86
N GLY A 301 -13.15 15.39 -9.32
CA GLY A 301 -13.02 15.07 -10.74
C GLY A 301 -11.64 15.39 -11.31
N SER A 302 -10.61 15.49 -10.50
CA SER A 302 -9.23 15.55 -10.99
C SER A 302 -8.95 14.33 -11.88
N PRO A 303 -8.39 14.52 -13.09
CA PRO A 303 -8.25 13.44 -14.07
C PRO A 303 -7.17 12.42 -13.71
N ALA A 304 -6.29 12.72 -12.75
CA ALA A 304 -5.18 11.84 -12.39
C ALA A 304 -5.21 11.51 -10.89
N GLY A 305 -5.39 10.24 -10.55
CA GLY A 305 -5.25 9.67 -9.21
C GLY A 305 -6.00 10.41 -8.10
N ASN A 306 -7.04 11.17 -8.41
CA ASN A 306 -7.83 11.95 -7.45
C ASN A 306 -6.99 12.77 -6.44
N ASN A 307 -5.83 13.26 -6.86
CA ASN A 307 -4.84 13.93 -6.01
C ASN A 307 -4.36 13.06 -4.85
N GLU A 308 -4.20 11.77 -5.11
CA GLU A 308 -3.74 10.78 -4.14
C GLU A 308 -2.21 10.74 -4.08
N ILE A 309 -1.70 10.95 -2.89
CA ILE A 309 -0.28 10.79 -2.55
C ILE A 309 -0.24 9.99 -1.26
N ASP A 310 0.38 8.82 -1.30
CA ASP A 310 0.57 7.98 -0.12
C ASP A 310 1.91 8.34 0.51
N SER A 311 1.86 9.11 1.59
CA SER A 311 3.04 9.40 2.40
C SER A 311 3.67 8.11 2.91
N PHE A 312 2.83 7.15 3.24
CA PHE A 312 3.18 5.75 3.44
C PHE A 312 1.94 4.87 3.40
N GLU A 313 2.13 3.63 2.97
CA GLU A 313 1.34 2.46 3.30
C GLU A 313 2.27 1.44 3.97
N TYR A 314 1.76 0.75 4.99
CA TYR A 314 2.55 -0.23 5.73
C TYR A 314 1.79 -1.54 5.89
N HIS A 315 2.50 -2.65 5.67
CA HIS A 315 1.98 -4.00 5.82
C HIS A 315 2.92 -4.85 6.69
N PRO A 316 2.42 -5.44 7.81
CA PRO A 316 3.27 -6.18 8.75
C PRO A 316 3.94 -7.44 8.19
N ASP A 317 3.48 -7.97 7.05
CA ASP A 317 4.16 -9.06 6.35
C ASP A 317 5.49 -8.60 5.70
N ASN A 318 5.68 -7.29 5.55
CA ASN A 318 6.94 -6.64 5.16
C ASN A 318 7.37 -5.63 6.23
N PRO A 319 7.79 -6.08 7.44
CA PRO A 319 7.81 -5.27 8.66
C PRO A 319 8.78 -4.09 8.66
N ASN A 320 9.65 -3.98 7.67
CA ASN A 320 10.63 -2.88 7.55
C ASN A 320 10.44 -2.05 6.28
N LEU A 321 9.33 -2.25 5.57
CA LEU A 321 9.05 -1.61 4.29
C LEU A 321 7.91 -0.61 4.42
N LEU A 322 8.10 0.55 3.77
CA LEU A 322 7.05 1.53 3.49
C LEU A 322 6.85 1.59 1.98
N GLU A 323 5.61 1.59 1.56
CA GLU A 323 5.21 1.89 0.19
C GLU A 323 4.93 3.38 0.09
N LEU A 324 5.66 4.07 -0.80
CA LEU A 324 5.62 5.51 -1.00
C LEU A 324 5.15 5.75 -2.42
N THR A 325 3.98 6.37 -2.61
CA THR A 325 3.36 6.45 -3.94
C THR A 325 2.84 7.84 -4.26
N ASN A 326 3.11 8.30 -5.47
CA ASN A 326 2.46 9.43 -6.11
C ASN A 326 1.54 8.91 -7.21
N HIS A 327 0.22 9.00 -7.04
CA HIS A 327 -0.77 8.62 -8.05
C HIS A 327 -1.13 9.76 -8.99
N VAL A 328 -0.77 11.02 -8.66
CA VAL A 328 -1.02 12.20 -9.52
C VAL A 328 -0.18 12.15 -10.80
N ASN A 329 1.13 11.94 -10.65
CA ASN A 329 2.07 11.69 -11.75
C ASN A 329 2.85 10.43 -11.42
N PHE A 330 2.27 9.28 -11.68
CA PHE A 330 2.63 7.99 -11.11
C PHE A 330 4.13 7.77 -10.92
N ALA A 331 4.51 7.60 -9.66
CA ALA A 331 5.83 7.17 -9.21
C ALA A 331 5.71 6.44 -7.89
N GLN A 332 6.44 5.35 -7.71
CA GLN A 332 6.35 4.52 -6.51
C GLN A 332 7.73 4.08 -6.04
N LYS A 333 7.88 3.94 -4.73
CA LYS A 333 9.09 3.41 -4.09
C LYS A 333 8.71 2.49 -2.93
N TYR A 334 9.13 1.24 -3.04
CA TYR A 334 9.20 0.33 -1.90
C TYR A 334 10.50 0.62 -1.15
N TRP A 335 10.40 1.34 -0.03
CA TRP A 335 11.56 1.75 0.76
C TRP A 335 11.68 0.91 2.01
N THR A 336 12.86 0.33 2.25
CA THR A 336 13.13 -0.60 3.35
C THR A 336 14.20 -0.07 4.26
N ASP A 337 13.92 -0.01 5.57
CA ASP A 337 14.87 0.37 6.61
C ASP A 337 14.55 -0.29 7.96
N ALA A 338 15.25 -1.38 8.27
CA ALA A 338 15.08 -2.09 9.54
C ALA A 338 15.55 -1.29 10.78
N GLY A 339 16.27 -0.19 10.61
CA GLY A 339 16.70 0.67 11.71
C GLY A 339 15.61 1.64 12.17
N ASN A 340 14.76 2.10 11.25
CA ASN A 340 13.77 3.14 11.48
C ASN A 340 12.32 2.66 11.34
N VAL A 341 12.06 1.59 10.58
CA VAL A 341 10.72 1.05 10.33
C VAL A 341 10.61 -0.32 10.99
N GLN A 342 9.90 -0.36 12.12
CA GLN A 342 9.67 -1.60 12.87
C GLN A 342 8.30 -1.55 13.56
N ALA A 343 7.63 -2.69 13.59
CA ALA A 343 6.40 -2.83 14.37
C ALA A 343 6.61 -2.50 15.86
N GLY A 344 5.69 -1.77 16.45
CA GLY A 344 5.74 -1.31 17.84
C GLY A 344 6.68 -0.14 18.10
N GLN A 345 7.44 0.34 17.11
CA GLN A 345 8.29 1.52 17.23
C GLN A 345 7.57 2.77 16.71
N TRP A 346 7.86 3.90 17.35
CA TRP A 346 7.43 5.20 16.87
C TRP A 346 8.33 5.67 15.73
N VAL A 347 7.74 6.11 14.63
CA VAL A 347 8.42 6.66 13.47
C VAL A 347 7.68 7.89 12.97
N THR A 348 8.42 8.92 12.56
CA THR A 348 7.84 10.09 11.88
C THR A 348 7.96 9.89 10.37
N ILE A 349 6.85 9.93 9.67
CA ILE A 349 6.79 9.79 8.22
C ILE A 349 6.10 11.01 7.64
N GLY A 350 6.66 11.60 6.60
CA GLY A 350 6.11 12.80 6.01
C GLY A 350 6.46 12.98 4.55
N THR A 351 5.74 13.91 3.92
CA THR A 351 5.82 14.16 2.47
C THR A 351 5.77 15.65 2.18
N TYR A 352 6.71 16.10 1.35
CA TYR A 352 6.68 17.42 0.73
C TYR A 352 6.01 17.34 -0.65
N TYR A 353 4.94 18.09 -0.84
CA TYR A 353 4.14 18.11 -2.06
C TYR A 353 4.70 19.14 -3.05
N GLY A 354 5.87 18.88 -3.61
CA GLY A 354 6.52 19.81 -4.54
C GLY A 354 5.92 19.75 -5.94
N ALA A 355 5.90 20.92 -6.64
CA ALA A 355 5.34 21.01 -7.99
C ALA A 355 6.02 20.07 -9.00
N ASN A 356 7.34 19.86 -8.86
CA ASN A 356 8.17 19.09 -9.79
C ASN A 356 8.76 17.83 -9.16
N SER A 357 8.58 17.60 -7.87
CA SER A 357 9.00 16.41 -7.14
C SER A 357 8.21 16.30 -5.85
N VAL A 358 7.66 15.11 -5.59
CA VAL A 358 7.21 14.74 -4.25
C VAL A 358 8.40 14.14 -3.52
N ASP A 359 8.71 14.69 -2.33
CA ASP A 359 9.82 14.21 -1.53
C ASP A 359 9.31 13.55 -0.24
N TYR A 360 9.77 12.35 0.02
CA TYR A 360 9.34 11.53 1.15
C TYR A 360 10.42 11.51 2.24
N TYR A 361 9.99 11.56 3.49
CA TYR A 361 10.88 11.68 4.65
C TYR A 361 10.54 10.64 5.71
N VAL A 362 11.56 10.09 6.34
CA VAL A 362 11.44 9.24 7.53
C VAL A 362 12.36 9.79 8.61
N ASN A 363 11.80 10.06 9.80
CA ASN A 363 12.50 10.69 10.92
C ASN A 363 13.26 11.99 10.52
N GLY A 364 12.62 12.81 9.66
CA GLY A 364 13.18 14.07 9.15
C GLY A 364 14.27 13.92 8.10
N VAL A 365 14.60 12.69 7.67
CA VAL A 365 15.59 12.44 6.61
C VAL A 365 14.86 12.13 5.32
N LYS A 366 15.22 12.83 4.23
CA LYS A 366 14.66 12.56 2.90
C LYS A 366 15.16 11.22 2.38
N VAL A 367 14.20 10.31 2.07
CA VAL A 367 14.47 8.93 1.66
C VAL A 367 14.15 8.65 0.21
N PHE A 368 13.28 9.47 -0.40
CA PHE A 368 12.90 9.33 -1.81
C PHE A 368 12.48 10.68 -2.38
N SER A 369 12.78 10.91 -3.65
CA SER A 369 12.29 12.01 -4.49
C SER A 369 11.77 11.39 -5.78
N ASP A 370 10.51 11.64 -6.12
CA ASP A 370 9.88 11.02 -7.29
C ASP A 370 10.25 11.71 -8.61
N ASN A 371 10.70 12.98 -8.55
CA ASN A 371 11.04 13.82 -9.70
C ASN A 371 9.91 14.03 -10.73
N THR A 372 8.65 13.76 -10.33
CA THR A 372 7.45 13.96 -11.16
C THR A 372 6.55 15.04 -10.55
N GLY A 373 6.48 15.11 -9.22
CA GLY A 373 5.76 16.14 -8.47
C GLY A 373 4.24 16.08 -8.59
N VAL A 374 3.57 17.05 -8.00
CA VAL A 374 2.09 17.17 -8.01
C VAL A 374 1.56 18.28 -8.89
N GLY A 375 2.44 19.04 -9.56
CA GLY A 375 2.05 20.24 -10.31
C GLY A 375 1.79 21.46 -9.43
N ALA A 376 1.51 22.60 -10.04
CA ALA A 376 1.40 23.89 -9.34
C ALA A 376 0.07 24.09 -8.58
N ASN A 377 -0.96 23.33 -8.93
CA ASN A 377 -2.34 23.55 -8.43
C ASN A 377 -2.86 22.34 -7.61
N PHE A 378 -1.98 21.56 -7.04
CA PHE A 378 -2.39 20.44 -6.19
C PHE A 378 -3.08 20.94 -4.91
N SER A 379 -4.14 20.26 -4.54
CA SER A 379 -4.85 20.47 -3.28
C SER A 379 -5.61 19.20 -2.94
N ALA A 380 -5.46 18.69 -1.71
CA ALA A 380 -6.12 17.45 -1.28
C ALA A 380 -6.35 17.42 0.22
N TYR A 381 -7.36 16.66 0.64
CA TYR A 381 -7.61 16.36 2.04
C TYR A 381 -6.63 15.32 2.57
N LEU A 382 -6.21 15.45 3.82
CA LEU A 382 -5.43 14.43 4.52
C LEU A 382 -6.34 13.29 4.99
N ILE A 383 -5.82 12.08 4.91
CA ILE A 383 -6.42 10.89 5.51
C ILE A 383 -5.34 10.16 6.32
N LEU A 384 -5.68 9.81 7.56
CA LEU A 384 -4.93 8.91 8.42
C LEU A 384 -5.87 7.79 8.84
N ASN A 385 -5.54 6.54 8.53
CA ASN A 385 -6.45 5.43 8.80
C ASN A 385 -5.73 4.12 9.09
N LEU A 386 -6.48 3.16 9.59
CA LEU A 386 -6.10 1.76 9.65
C LEU A 386 -7.03 0.96 8.74
N SER A 387 -6.59 0.65 7.51
CA SER A 387 -7.29 -0.30 6.65
C SER A 387 -6.97 -1.74 7.03
N ILE A 388 -7.82 -2.67 6.59
CA ILE A 388 -7.64 -4.11 6.79
C ILE A 388 -7.63 -4.82 5.45
N SER A 389 -6.52 -5.50 5.15
CA SER A 389 -6.33 -6.24 3.89
C SER A 389 -7.34 -7.37 3.73
N ALA A 390 -7.89 -7.51 2.53
CA ALA A 390 -8.79 -8.62 2.15
C ALA A 390 -8.06 -9.86 1.63
N GLY A 391 -6.72 -9.89 1.66
CA GLY A 391 -5.93 -11.07 1.35
C GLY A 391 -5.47 -11.22 -0.11
N GLN A 392 -5.58 -10.18 -0.95
CA GLN A 392 -5.17 -10.28 -2.35
C GLN A 392 -3.68 -10.01 -2.55
N TYR A 393 -3.15 -8.92 -2.02
CA TYR A 393 -1.74 -8.52 -2.14
C TYR A 393 -0.97 -8.76 -0.84
N HIS A 394 -1.62 -8.55 0.29
CA HIS A 394 -1.11 -8.78 1.63
C HIS A 394 -2.05 -9.70 2.40
N PRO A 395 -1.57 -10.49 3.37
CA PRO A 395 -2.41 -11.41 4.12
C PRO A 395 -3.60 -10.68 4.78
N ALA A 396 -4.77 -11.31 4.76
CA ALA A 396 -5.88 -10.91 5.61
C ALA A 396 -5.57 -11.25 7.09
N PRO A 397 -6.31 -10.68 8.06
CA PRO A 397 -6.18 -11.09 9.45
C PRO A 397 -6.32 -12.60 9.64
N SER A 398 -5.43 -13.18 10.44
CA SER A 398 -5.41 -14.63 10.70
C SER A 398 -6.30 -15.07 11.87
N GLY A 399 -6.98 -14.13 12.53
CA GLY A 399 -7.81 -14.38 13.73
C GLY A 399 -8.83 -13.27 13.93
N SER A 400 -9.44 -13.24 15.11
CA SER A 400 -10.46 -12.26 15.49
C SER A 400 -9.99 -11.27 16.57
N ALA A 401 -8.71 -11.27 16.93
CA ALA A 401 -8.17 -10.32 17.88
C ALA A 401 -8.16 -8.91 17.29
N PRO A 402 -8.53 -7.87 18.06
CA PRO A 402 -8.42 -6.50 17.58
C PRO A 402 -7.01 -6.14 17.15
N ILE A 403 -6.93 -5.32 16.11
CA ILE A 403 -5.68 -4.78 15.56
C ILE A 403 -5.63 -3.30 15.90
N SER A 404 -4.48 -2.79 16.35
CA SER A 404 -4.34 -1.39 16.73
C SER A 404 -3.19 -0.71 15.97
N PHE A 405 -3.42 0.54 15.61
CA PHE A 405 -2.48 1.50 15.05
C PHE A 405 -2.58 2.79 15.86
N ALA A 406 -1.47 3.50 16.06
CA ALA A 406 -1.48 4.69 16.88
C ALA A 406 -0.74 5.86 16.22
N ALA A 407 -1.20 7.10 16.48
CA ALA A 407 -0.57 8.33 16.04
C ALA A 407 -0.43 9.31 17.21
N ASP A 408 0.76 9.92 17.34
CA ASP A 408 1.10 10.94 18.34
C ASP A 408 0.69 12.34 17.88
N TYR A 409 0.89 12.62 16.59
CA TYR A 409 0.47 13.87 15.98
C TYR A 409 0.34 13.76 14.46
N VAL A 410 -0.35 14.75 13.90
CA VAL A 410 -0.28 15.11 12.47
C VAL A 410 0.03 16.60 12.37
N ARG A 411 1.01 16.97 11.55
CA ARG A 411 1.46 18.35 11.38
C ARG A 411 1.61 18.71 9.91
N VAL A 412 1.29 19.96 9.56
CA VAL A 412 1.50 20.50 8.22
C VAL A 412 2.23 21.82 8.30
N TYR A 413 3.22 21.97 7.45
CA TYR A 413 4.09 23.14 7.35
C TYR A 413 4.05 23.71 5.93
N HIS A 414 4.21 25.05 5.83
CA HIS A 414 4.31 25.77 4.57
C HIS A 414 5.41 26.82 4.64
#